data_fc20adc1089ff292fbbe68fed92b0b84
#
_entry.id   fc20adc1089ff292fbbe68fed92b0b84
#
_cell.length_a   1.000
_cell.length_b   1.000
_cell.length_c   1.000
_cell.angle_alpha   90.00
_cell.angle_beta   90.00
_cell.angle_gamma   90.00
#
_symmetry.space_group_name_H-M   'P 1'
#
loop_
_entity.id
_entity.type
_entity.pdbx_description
1 polymer ?
#
loop_
_entity_poly.entity_id
_entity_poly.type
_entity_poly.pdbx_seq_one_letter_code
_entity_poly.pdbx_strand_id
1 'polypeptide(L)'
;MKILITGFDPFGGETVNPAYEAVKLLPDTIAGAKIIKLEVPTRFHRAGAVLEDAMQRHKPDAVICVGQAGGRAAITPEKVAINLMDGRIPDNAGYQPVDVPIREDGETAYFTSLPVKAMVQRMRDAGIPAAVSYTAGTYVCNYLLYTLLYLIDKKYPHVRGGFIHVPYAMEQVINKPLGTPSMDLRQIARGLETAVEAVAACG
;
A
#
# COMPACT_ATOMS: atom_id res chain seq x y z
N MET A 1 1.50 10.47 -17.76
CA MET A 1 1.80 10.09 -16.37
C MET A 1 1.98 8.58 -16.27
N LYS A 2 2.97 8.11 -15.50
CA LYS A 2 3.16 6.69 -15.15
C LYS A 2 2.96 6.50 -13.66
N ILE A 3 2.14 5.53 -13.27
CA ILE A 3 1.90 5.19 -11.86
C ILE A 3 2.35 3.76 -11.61
N LEU A 4 3.30 3.57 -10.70
CA LEU A 4 3.71 2.27 -10.21
C LEU A 4 2.79 1.88 -9.04
N ILE A 5 2.10 0.75 -9.16
CA ILE A 5 1.24 0.23 -8.09
C ILE A 5 1.80 -1.11 -7.65
N THR A 6 2.05 -1.26 -6.35
CA THR A 6 2.53 -2.51 -5.78
C THR A 6 1.47 -3.18 -4.92
N GLY A 7 1.54 -4.50 -4.80
CA GLY A 7 0.81 -5.29 -3.82
C GLY A 7 1.71 -6.38 -3.27
N PHE A 8 1.44 -6.84 -2.05
CA PHE A 8 2.25 -7.86 -1.40
C PHE A 8 1.84 -9.27 -1.79
N ASP A 9 2.81 -10.18 -1.73
CA ASP A 9 2.59 -11.62 -1.76
C ASP A 9 1.82 -12.10 -0.50
N PRO A 10 1.26 -13.34 -0.49
CA PRO A 10 0.63 -13.92 0.69
C PRO A 10 1.58 -14.02 1.88
N PHE A 11 1.07 -13.85 3.10
CA PHE A 11 1.83 -13.91 4.36
C PHE A 11 0.97 -14.45 5.52
N GLY A 12 1.62 -14.79 6.63
CA GLY A 12 0.93 -15.19 7.86
C GLY A 12 0.07 -16.46 7.73
N GLY A 13 0.48 -17.37 6.84
CA GLY A 13 -0.26 -18.62 6.58
C GLY A 13 -1.46 -18.49 5.63
N GLU A 14 -1.73 -17.29 5.13
CA GLU A 14 -2.74 -17.07 4.10
C GLU A 14 -2.24 -17.55 2.72
N THR A 15 -3.16 -18.02 1.88
CA THR A 15 -2.86 -18.43 0.50
C THR A 15 -3.06 -17.32 -0.52
N VAL A 16 -3.72 -16.23 -0.11
CA VAL A 16 -4.08 -15.09 -0.95
C VAL A 16 -3.74 -13.80 -0.22
N ASN A 17 -3.30 -12.78 -0.97
CA ASN A 17 -3.22 -11.42 -0.47
C ASN A 17 -4.08 -10.50 -1.35
N PRO A 18 -5.19 -9.95 -0.84
CA PRO A 18 -6.12 -9.13 -1.62
C PRO A 18 -5.48 -7.88 -2.20
N ALA A 19 -4.37 -7.42 -1.64
CA ALA A 19 -3.65 -6.25 -2.14
C ALA A 19 -3.16 -6.48 -3.58
N TYR A 20 -2.37 -7.53 -3.82
CA TYR A 20 -1.87 -7.77 -5.18
C TYR A 20 -2.94 -8.36 -6.09
N GLU A 21 -3.84 -9.20 -5.57
CA GLU A 21 -4.97 -9.72 -6.36
C GLU A 21 -5.84 -8.59 -6.93
N ALA A 22 -6.14 -7.56 -6.14
CA ALA A 22 -6.88 -6.39 -6.62
C ALA A 22 -6.05 -5.54 -7.60
N VAL A 23 -4.75 -5.38 -7.37
CA VAL A 23 -3.84 -4.66 -8.29
C VAL A 23 -3.80 -5.35 -9.66
N LYS A 24 -3.81 -6.68 -9.72
CA LYS A 24 -3.87 -7.42 -11.00
C LYS A 24 -5.12 -7.12 -11.82
N LEU A 25 -6.25 -6.85 -11.16
CA LEU A 25 -7.53 -6.54 -11.81
C LEU A 25 -7.61 -5.13 -12.41
N LEU A 26 -6.70 -4.22 -12.04
CA LEU A 26 -6.72 -2.86 -12.56
C LEU A 26 -6.46 -2.85 -14.08
N PRO A 27 -7.07 -1.95 -14.85
CA PRO A 27 -6.71 -1.74 -16.25
C PRO A 27 -5.29 -1.17 -16.37
N ASP A 28 -4.67 -1.34 -17.54
CA ASP A 28 -3.32 -0.85 -17.80
C ASP A 28 -3.24 0.68 -18.00
N THR A 29 -4.41 1.32 -18.10
CA THR A 29 -4.55 2.78 -18.18
C THR A 29 -5.75 3.22 -17.37
N ILE A 30 -5.56 4.19 -16.47
CA ILE A 30 -6.61 4.80 -15.64
C ILE A 30 -6.49 6.32 -15.75
N ALA A 31 -7.56 6.99 -16.15
CA ALA A 31 -7.59 8.46 -16.32
C ALA A 31 -6.39 9.01 -17.13
N GLY A 32 -5.97 8.28 -18.20
CA GLY A 32 -4.83 8.63 -19.04
C GLY A 32 -3.45 8.32 -18.44
N ALA A 33 -3.38 7.83 -17.21
CA ALA A 33 -2.12 7.39 -16.60
C ALA A 33 -1.84 5.92 -16.93
N LYS A 34 -0.62 5.61 -17.37
CA LYS A 34 -0.14 4.24 -17.56
C LYS A 34 0.10 3.58 -16.21
N ILE A 35 -0.47 2.42 -15.97
CA ILE A 35 -0.34 1.64 -14.75
C ILE A 35 0.73 0.56 -14.91
N ILE A 36 1.65 0.53 -13.96
CA ILE A 36 2.70 -0.49 -13.86
C ILE A 36 2.43 -1.27 -12.57
N LYS A 37 2.14 -2.57 -12.70
CA LYS A 37 1.79 -3.45 -11.58
C LYS A 37 3.02 -4.23 -11.13
N LEU A 38 3.24 -4.32 -9.83
CA LEU A 38 4.40 -5.01 -9.26
C LEU A 38 4.01 -5.77 -7.99
N GLU A 39 4.34 -7.05 -7.95
CA GLU A 39 4.30 -7.82 -6.71
C GLU A 39 5.57 -7.55 -5.88
N VAL A 40 5.40 -7.32 -4.59
CA VAL A 40 6.51 -7.13 -3.65
C VAL A 40 6.44 -8.19 -2.54
N PRO A 41 7.57 -8.75 -2.11
CA PRO A 41 7.57 -9.76 -1.06
C PRO A 41 7.24 -9.14 0.30
N THR A 42 6.48 -9.86 1.13
CA THR A 42 6.21 -9.49 2.53
C THR A 42 7.44 -9.83 3.38
N ARG A 43 8.54 -9.10 3.10
CA ARG A 43 9.84 -9.25 3.77
C ARG A 43 10.45 -7.88 4.01
N PHE A 44 10.83 -7.61 5.25
CA PHE A 44 11.64 -6.43 5.56
C PHE A 44 12.88 -6.37 4.67
N HIS A 45 13.42 -5.20 4.45
CA HIS A 45 14.56 -4.90 3.57
C HIS A 45 14.35 -5.32 2.09
N ARG A 46 13.87 -6.53 1.82
CA ARG A 46 13.69 -7.02 0.44
C ARG A 46 12.59 -6.27 -0.30
N ALA A 47 11.47 -5.97 0.37
CA ALA A 47 10.37 -5.20 -0.23
C ALA A 47 10.84 -3.81 -0.70
N GLY A 48 11.62 -3.11 0.14
CA GLY A 48 12.19 -1.81 -0.21
C GLY A 48 13.18 -1.88 -1.39
N ALA A 49 14.05 -2.91 -1.42
CA ALA A 49 14.99 -3.09 -2.53
C ALA A 49 14.28 -3.36 -3.87
N VAL A 50 13.23 -4.18 -3.87
CA VAL A 50 12.41 -4.45 -5.06
C VAL A 50 11.70 -3.19 -5.54
N LEU A 51 11.18 -2.38 -4.60
CA LEU A 51 10.54 -1.10 -4.90
C LEU A 51 11.52 -0.11 -5.54
N GLU A 52 12.71 0.08 -4.94
CA GLU A 52 13.74 1.01 -5.44
C GLU A 52 14.21 0.62 -6.86
N ASP A 53 14.47 -0.67 -7.11
CA ASP A 53 14.82 -1.18 -8.44
C ASP A 53 13.73 -0.88 -9.48
N ALA A 54 12.45 -1.09 -9.11
CA ALA A 54 11.33 -0.77 -9.99
C ALA A 54 11.19 0.75 -10.23
N MET A 55 11.40 1.59 -9.22
CA MET A 55 11.41 3.05 -9.39
C MET A 55 12.51 3.51 -10.34
N GLN A 56 13.72 2.95 -10.23
CA GLN A 56 14.84 3.26 -11.15
C GLN A 56 14.53 2.84 -12.58
N ARG A 57 13.98 1.64 -12.77
CA ARG A 57 13.70 1.05 -14.09
C ARG A 57 12.55 1.76 -14.80
N HIS A 58 11.46 2.02 -14.11
CA HIS A 58 10.23 2.53 -14.71
C HIS A 58 10.11 4.04 -14.68
N LYS A 59 10.82 4.71 -13.78
CA LYS A 59 10.78 6.17 -13.57
C LYS A 59 9.34 6.67 -13.49
N PRO A 60 8.56 6.23 -12.47
CA PRO A 60 7.17 6.60 -12.31
C PRO A 60 7.03 8.06 -11.84
N ASP A 61 5.91 8.69 -12.17
CA ASP A 61 5.53 10.00 -11.65
C ASP A 61 4.86 9.89 -10.26
N ALA A 62 4.23 8.72 -10.00
CA ALA A 62 3.68 8.41 -8.69
C ALA A 62 3.84 6.92 -8.35
N VAL A 63 3.91 6.61 -7.05
CA VAL A 63 3.96 5.25 -6.52
C VAL A 63 2.86 5.06 -5.48
N ILE A 64 2.06 4.02 -5.64
CA ILE A 64 1.01 3.63 -4.70
C ILE A 64 1.31 2.21 -4.23
N CYS A 65 1.72 2.06 -2.98
CA CYS A 65 1.84 0.73 -2.38
C CYS A 65 0.49 0.30 -1.81
N VAL A 66 0.15 -0.99 -1.95
CA VAL A 66 -1.10 -1.54 -1.44
C VAL A 66 -0.78 -2.72 -0.54
N GLY A 67 -1.43 -2.79 0.62
CA GLY A 67 -1.27 -3.87 1.59
C GLY A 67 -2.60 -4.27 2.23
N GLN A 68 -2.65 -5.48 2.78
CA GLN A 68 -3.79 -5.99 3.53
C GLN A 68 -3.75 -5.51 4.98
N ALA A 69 -4.85 -4.97 5.49
CA ALA A 69 -5.06 -4.69 6.90
C ALA A 69 -6.29 -5.47 7.40
N GLY A 70 -6.05 -6.70 7.86
CA GLY A 70 -7.10 -7.53 8.46
C GLY A 70 -7.77 -6.84 9.65
N GLY A 71 -9.10 -6.94 9.72
CA GLY A 71 -9.92 -6.29 10.76
C GLY A 71 -10.42 -4.90 10.38
N ARG A 72 -9.97 -4.30 9.27
CA ARG A 72 -10.56 -3.06 8.73
C ARG A 72 -11.73 -3.39 7.79
N ALA A 73 -12.80 -2.59 7.88
CA ALA A 73 -13.99 -2.73 7.03
C ALA A 73 -13.99 -1.75 5.82
N ALA A 74 -12.98 -0.90 5.71
CA ALA A 74 -12.89 0.15 4.70
C ALA A 74 -11.50 0.17 4.05
N ILE A 75 -11.42 0.67 2.83
CA ILE A 75 -10.14 0.99 2.17
C ILE A 75 -9.57 2.24 2.81
N THR A 76 -8.30 2.20 3.20
CA THR A 76 -7.70 3.26 4.00
C THR A 76 -6.37 3.74 3.42
N PRO A 77 -6.36 4.88 2.70
CA PRO A 77 -5.13 5.58 2.37
C PRO A 77 -4.42 6.07 3.64
N GLU A 78 -3.13 5.77 3.75
CA GLU A 78 -2.29 6.09 4.91
C GLU A 78 -1.74 7.51 4.80
N LYS A 79 -1.85 8.30 5.87
CA LYS A 79 -1.36 9.68 5.89
C LYS A 79 0.11 9.78 6.29
N VAL A 80 0.63 8.85 7.09
CA VAL A 80 1.94 8.94 7.71
C VAL A 80 2.61 7.57 7.80
N ALA A 81 3.93 7.54 7.66
CA ALA A 81 4.81 6.42 8.00
C ALA A 81 5.75 6.84 9.13
N ILE A 82 6.08 5.94 10.04
CA ILE A 82 7.00 6.15 11.15
C ILE A 82 8.28 5.34 10.98
N ASN A 83 9.39 5.84 11.50
CA ASN A 83 10.71 5.22 11.41
C ASN A 83 10.88 4.06 12.41
N LEU A 84 10.04 3.04 12.27
CA LEU A 84 9.99 1.92 13.21
C LEU A 84 9.66 0.61 12.50
N MET A 85 10.45 -0.43 12.78
CA MET A 85 10.12 -1.84 12.52
C MET A 85 9.89 -2.53 13.87
N ASP A 86 8.69 -3.03 14.07
CA ASP A 86 8.31 -3.85 15.23
C ASP A 86 7.31 -4.91 14.76
N GLY A 87 7.82 -6.12 14.56
CA GLY A 87 7.06 -7.22 13.96
C GLY A 87 6.28 -8.00 15.01
N ARG A 88 4.94 -7.92 15.01
CA ARG A 88 4.10 -8.78 15.84
C ARG A 88 4.25 -10.26 15.49
N ILE A 89 4.58 -10.57 14.24
CA ILE A 89 4.88 -11.90 13.69
C ILE A 89 6.14 -11.81 12.81
N PRO A 90 6.85 -12.93 12.57
CA PRO A 90 7.95 -12.92 11.62
C PRO A 90 7.43 -12.64 10.19
N ASP A 91 8.31 -12.06 9.37
CA ASP A 91 8.05 -11.91 7.94
C ASP A 91 8.22 -13.23 7.18
N ASN A 92 8.00 -13.24 5.85
CA ASN A 92 8.11 -14.46 5.03
C ASN A 92 9.55 -15.03 4.94
N ALA A 93 10.55 -14.37 5.53
CA ALA A 93 11.91 -14.89 5.69
C ALA A 93 12.24 -15.32 7.13
N GLY A 94 11.28 -15.21 8.05
CA GLY A 94 11.48 -15.53 9.46
C GLY A 94 12.09 -14.39 10.29
N TYR A 95 12.28 -13.21 9.70
CA TYR A 95 12.81 -12.04 10.42
C TYR A 95 11.70 -11.33 11.18
N GLN A 96 11.92 -11.11 12.47
CA GLN A 96 10.97 -10.44 13.37
C GLN A 96 11.71 -9.35 14.17
N PRO A 97 11.78 -8.12 13.64
CA PRO A 97 12.40 -6.99 14.34
C PRO A 97 11.58 -6.55 15.55
N VAL A 98 12.25 -6.04 16.59
CA VAL A 98 11.66 -5.48 17.79
C VAL A 98 12.28 -4.11 18.03
N ASP A 99 11.47 -3.05 17.96
CA ASP A 99 11.85 -1.66 18.24
C ASP A 99 13.10 -1.19 17.45
N VAL A 100 13.16 -1.50 16.14
CA VAL A 100 14.31 -1.18 15.28
C VAL A 100 13.96 -0.03 14.33
N PRO A 101 14.80 1.01 14.20
CA PRO A 101 14.60 2.05 13.20
C PRO A 101 14.73 1.50 11.77
N ILE A 102 13.93 2.02 10.83
CA ILE A 102 14.02 1.66 9.41
C ILE A 102 15.27 2.28 8.77
N ARG A 103 15.57 3.53 9.14
CA ARG A 103 16.74 4.29 8.68
C ARG A 103 17.31 5.12 9.83
N GLU A 104 18.60 5.01 10.07
CA GLU A 104 19.29 5.82 11.08
C GLU A 104 19.40 7.31 10.68
N ASP A 105 19.51 7.56 9.36
CA ASP A 105 19.63 8.90 8.75
C ASP A 105 18.28 9.47 8.25
N GLY A 106 17.17 8.81 8.57
CA GLY A 106 15.82 9.22 8.17
C GLY A 106 15.10 10.02 9.26
N GLU A 107 14.08 10.76 8.87
CA GLU A 107 13.20 11.48 9.79
C GLU A 107 12.42 10.50 10.67
N THR A 108 11.93 10.97 11.83
CA THR A 108 11.07 10.15 12.71
C THR A 108 9.77 9.71 12.03
N ALA A 109 9.28 10.52 11.08
CA ALA A 109 8.09 10.20 10.29
C ALA A 109 8.11 10.96 8.96
N TYR A 110 7.48 10.38 7.94
CA TYR A 110 7.20 11.02 6.66
C TYR A 110 5.70 11.05 6.38
N PHE A 111 5.21 12.17 5.87
CA PHE A 111 3.85 12.27 5.38
C PHE A 111 3.76 11.90 3.90
N THR A 112 2.70 11.16 3.52
CA THR A 112 2.40 10.89 2.11
C THR A 112 2.19 12.18 1.33
N SER A 113 2.68 12.20 0.10
CA SER A 113 2.41 13.29 -0.86
C SER A 113 1.17 13.03 -1.74
N LEU A 114 0.49 11.87 -1.55
CA LEU A 114 -0.75 11.58 -2.26
C LEU A 114 -1.93 12.38 -1.69
N PRO A 115 -2.94 12.70 -2.52
CA PRO A 115 -4.12 13.47 -2.11
C PRO A 115 -5.14 12.58 -1.35
N VAL A 116 -4.77 12.04 -0.18
CA VAL A 116 -5.54 11.02 0.56
C VAL A 116 -6.99 11.42 0.84
N LYS A 117 -7.26 12.71 1.08
CA LYS A 117 -8.65 13.17 1.29
C LYS A 117 -9.48 13.10 0.01
N ALA A 118 -8.91 13.50 -1.13
CA ALA A 118 -9.58 13.41 -2.43
C ALA A 118 -9.77 11.93 -2.83
N MET A 119 -8.78 11.06 -2.56
CA MET A 119 -8.91 9.61 -2.77
C MET A 119 -10.09 9.05 -1.98
N VAL A 120 -10.19 9.36 -0.68
CA VAL A 120 -11.29 8.90 0.18
C VAL A 120 -12.64 9.44 -0.31
N GLN A 121 -12.70 10.72 -0.69
CA GLN A 121 -13.94 11.32 -1.18
C GLN A 121 -14.43 10.63 -2.45
N ARG A 122 -13.55 10.45 -3.43
CA ARG A 122 -13.92 9.75 -4.68
C ARG A 122 -14.37 8.30 -4.46
N MET A 123 -13.70 7.55 -3.57
CA MET A 123 -14.14 6.20 -3.22
C MET A 123 -15.54 6.20 -2.61
N ARG A 124 -15.81 7.13 -1.68
CA ARG A 124 -17.15 7.28 -1.06
C ARG A 124 -18.22 7.67 -2.07
N ASP A 125 -17.92 8.58 -2.98
CA ASP A 125 -18.84 8.98 -4.06
C ASP A 125 -19.14 7.81 -5.00
N ALA A 126 -18.20 6.86 -5.15
CA ALA A 126 -18.39 5.61 -5.87
C ALA A 126 -19.09 4.49 -5.04
N GLY A 127 -19.56 4.80 -3.82
CA GLY A 127 -20.23 3.85 -2.93
C GLY A 127 -19.31 2.87 -2.22
N ILE A 128 -18.01 3.16 -2.14
CA ILE A 128 -16.99 2.28 -1.54
C ILE A 128 -16.60 2.82 -0.16
N PRO A 129 -16.71 2.01 0.91
CA PRO A 129 -16.28 2.42 2.24
C PRO A 129 -14.78 2.78 2.25
N ALA A 130 -14.48 4.02 2.64
CA ALA A 130 -13.11 4.52 2.71
C ALA A 130 -12.94 5.53 3.84
N ALA A 131 -11.74 5.57 4.44
CA ALA A 131 -11.36 6.53 5.46
C ALA A 131 -9.85 6.82 5.40
N VAL A 132 -9.43 8.03 5.83
CA VAL A 132 -8.00 8.31 6.00
C VAL A 132 -7.51 7.56 7.23
N SER A 133 -6.37 6.89 7.09
CA SER A 133 -5.66 6.27 8.21
C SER A 133 -4.43 7.08 8.60
N TYR A 134 -4.14 7.11 9.89
CA TYR A 134 -2.99 7.80 10.46
C TYR A 134 -1.96 6.83 11.06
N THR A 135 -2.06 5.55 10.73
CA THR A 135 -1.07 4.54 11.11
C THR A 135 -1.09 3.34 10.17
N ALA A 136 0.06 3.07 9.55
CA ALA A 136 0.29 1.85 8.78
C ALA A 136 0.77 0.67 9.66
N GLY A 137 0.77 0.85 10.99
CA GLY A 137 1.36 -0.09 11.94
C GLY A 137 2.89 -0.01 11.96
N THR A 138 3.54 -1.12 12.27
CA THR A 138 5.00 -1.22 12.42
C THR A 138 5.60 -2.44 11.69
N TYR A 139 4.78 -3.12 10.91
CA TYR A 139 5.16 -4.29 10.12
C TYR A 139 5.66 -3.89 8.71
N VAL A 140 5.76 -4.84 7.79
CA VAL A 140 6.33 -4.63 6.44
C VAL A 140 5.59 -3.53 5.65
N CYS A 141 4.30 -3.29 5.92
CA CYS A 141 3.53 -2.22 5.28
C CYS A 141 4.08 -0.83 5.65
N ASN A 142 4.28 -0.55 6.93
CA ASN A 142 4.91 0.69 7.38
C ASN A 142 6.35 0.81 6.89
N TYR A 143 7.12 -0.29 6.95
CA TYR A 143 8.48 -0.34 6.42
C TYR A 143 8.52 0.08 4.95
N LEU A 144 7.63 -0.47 4.09
CA LEU A 144 7.61 -0.16 2.67
C LEU A 144 7.17 1.29 2.41
N LEU A 145 6.13 1.78 3.11
CA LEU A 145 5.68 3.16 3.00
C LEU A 145 6.78 4.13 3.44
N TYR A 146 7.41 3.88 4.59
CA TYR A 146 8.51 4.70 5.08
C TYR A 146 9.68 4.72 4.08
N THR A 147 10.09 3.55 3.58
CA THR A 147 11.18 3.44 2.59
C THR A 147 10.85 4.19 1.31
N LEU A 148 9.61 4.09 0.80
CA LEU A 148 9.16 4.86 -0.35
C LEU A 148 9.31 6.37 -0.12
N LEU A 149 8.79 6.87 1.01
CA LEU A 149 8.81 8.30 1.30
C LEU A 149 10.23 8.82 1.58
N TYR A 150 11.07 8.03 2.23
CA TYR A 150 12.50 8.30 2.38
C TYR A 150 13.21 8.41 1.01
N LEU A 151 12.95 7.47 0.09
CA LEU A 151 13.52 7.51 -1.26
C LEU A 151 13.05 8.75 -2.04
N ILE A 152 11.80 9.13 -1.88
CA ILE A 152 11.25 10.36 -2.48
C ILE A 152 11.99 11.56 -1.92
N ASP A 153 12.14 11.67 -0.60
CA ASP A 153 12.85 12.78 0.04
C ASP A 153 14.31 12.89 -0.41
N LYS A 154 15.03 11.76 -0.46
CA LYS A 154 16.49 11.77 -0.70
C LYS A 154 16.89 11.67 -2.17
N LYS A 155 16.11 10.97 -3.02
CA LYS A 155 16.53 10.60 -4.38
C LYS A 155 15.55 11.01 -5.49
N TYR A 156 14.24 11.04 -5.20
CA TYR A 156 13.20 11.18 -6.22
C TYR A 156 12.17 12.28 -5.88
N PRO A 157 12.61 13.54 -5.64
CA PRO A 157 11.72 14.61 -5.11
C PRO A 157 10.57 14.99 -6.05
N HIS A 158 10.61 14.57 -7.30
CA HIS A 158 9.54 14.78 -8.29
C HIS A 158 8.47 13.68 -8.27
N VAL A 159 8.72 12.57 -7.56
CA VAL A 159 7.78 11.44 -7.47
C VAL A 159 6.81 11.68 -6.31
N ARG A 160 5.52 11.40 -6.52
CA ARG A 160 4.54 11.36 -5.44
C ARG A 160 4.39 9.94 -4.94
N GLY A 161 4.22 9.76 -3.63
CA GLY A 161 4.13 8.42 -3.06
C GLY A 161 3.22 8.29 -1.85
N GLY A 162 2.67 7.09 -1.67
CA GLY A 162 1.87 6.74 -0.51
C GLY A 162 1.43 5.28 -0.51
N PHE A 163 0.52 4.97 0.41
CA PHE A 163 0.09 3.61 0.69
C PHE A 163 -1.42 3.54 0.90
N ILE A 164 -2.02 2.43 0.49
CA ILE A 164 -3.43 2.13 0.71
C ILE A 164 -3.54 0.76 1.37
N HIS A 165 -4.18 0.68 2.52
CA HIS A 165 -4.60 -0.59 3.10
C HIS A 165 -5.99 -0.99 2.60
N VAL A 166 -6.13 -2.28 2.29
CA VAL A 166 -7.39 -2.90 1.89
C VAL A 166 -7.84 -3.95 2.91
N PRO A 167 -9.16 -4.20 3.07
CA PRO A 167 -9.67 -5.26 3.93
C PRO A 167 -9.26 -6.67 3.48
N TYR A 168 -9.57 -7.67 4.28
CA TYR A 168 -9.60 -9.07 3.82
C TYR A 168 -10.52 -9.23 2.61
N ALA A 169 -10.15 -10.11 1.68
CA ALA A 169 -11.09 -10.62 0.69
C ALA A 169 -12.12 -11.56 1.35
N MET A 170 -13.30 -11.72 0.74
CA MET A 170 -14.39 -12.49 1.34
C MET A 170 -14.02 -13.97 1.57
N GLU A 171 -13.24 -14.57 0.68
CA GLU A 171 -12.77 -15.96 0.83
C GLU A 171 -11.84 -16.17 2.03
N GLN A 172 -11.12 -15.13 2.47
CA GLN A 172 -10.22 -15.24 3.61
C GLN A 172 -10.95 -15.30 4.96
N VAL A 173 -12.20 -14.88 5.02
CA VAL A 173 -12.94 -14.79 6.30
C VAL A 173 -13.88 -15.98 6.55
N ILE A 174 -13.99 -16.93 5.61
CA ILE A 174 -14.88 -18.10 5.71
C ILE A 174 -14.67 -18.85 7.03
N ASN A 175 -13.42 -19.00 7.47
CA ASN A 175 -13.06 -19.73 8.69
C ASN A 175 -12.54 -18.81 9.81
N LYS A 176 -12.73 -17.49 9.69
CA LYS A 176 -12.38 -16.52 10.74
C LYS A 176 -13.56 -16.29 11.71
N PRO A 177 -13.32 -15.69 12.88
CA PRO A 177 -14.39 -15.40 13.84
C PRO A 177 -15.55 -14.62 13.20
N LEU A 178 -16.78 -14.92 13.64
CA LEU A 178 -17.98 -14.23 13.17
C LEU A 178 -17.84 -12.72 13.35
N GLY A 179 -18.22 -11.95 12.32
CA GLY A 179 -18.09 -10.49 12.31
C GLY A 179 -16.72 -9.99 11.83
N THR A 180 -15.79 -10.87 11.42
CA THR A 180 -14.55 -10.43 10.77
C THR A 180 -14.88 -9.66 9.48
N PRO A 181 -14.48 -8.37 9.36
CA PRO A 181 -14.82 -7.57 8.20
C PRO A 181 -14.05 -8.03 6.96
N SER A 182 -14.69 -7.97 5.82
CA SER A 182 -14.12 -8.28 4.51
C SER A 182 -14.76 -7.43 3.42
N MET A 183 -14.17 -7.41 2.24
CA MET A 183 -14.69 -6.73 1.07
C MET A 183 -14.50 -7.62 -0.17
N ASP A 184 -15.46 -7.55 -1.08
CA ASP A 184 -15.35 -8.24 -2.37
C ASP A 184 -14.12 -7.75 -3.13
N LEU A 185 -13.38 -8.66 -3.76
CA LEU A 185 -12.11 -8.33 -4.43
C LEU A 185 -12.31 -7.33 -5.57
N ARG A 186 -13.43 -7.39 -6.31
CA ARG A 186 -13.75 -6.42 -7.37
C ARG A 186 -14.08 -5.06 -6.81
N GLN A 187 -14.72 -4.99 -5.63
CA GLN A 187 -14.93 -3.74 -4.93
C GLN A 187 -13.61 -3.13 -4.46
N ILE A 188 -12.68 -3.94 -3.96
CA ILE A 188 -11.33 -3.48 -3.61
C ILE A 188 -10.64 -2.91 -4.87
N ALA A 189 -10.65 -3.64 -5.98
CA ALA A 189 -10.05 -3.19 -7.24
C ALA A 189 -10.67 -1.88 -7.74
N ARG A 190 -12.01 -1.75 -7.71
CA ARG A 190 -12.70 -0.52 -8.08
C ARG A 190 -12.32 0.64 -7.15
N GLY A 191 -12.17 0.39 -5.85
CA GLY A 191 -11.70 1.40 -4.89
C GLY A 191 -10.28 1.87 -5.21
N LEU A 192 -9.38 0.95 -5.55
CA LEU A 192 -8.02 1.30 -5.99
C LEU A 192 -8.03 2.10 -7.29
N GLU A 193 -8.85 1.70 -8.29
CA GLU A 193 -9.01 2.44 -9.54
C GLU A 193 -9.46 3.88 -9.28
N THR A 194 -10.51 4.06 -8.47
CA THR A 194 -11.03 5.38 -8.09
C THR A 194 -9.99 6.22 -7.33
N ALA A 195 -9.18 5.59 -6.48
CA ALA A 195 -8.08 6.26 -5.79
C ALA A 195 -6.99 6.73 -6.77
N VAL A 196 -6.67 5.90 -7.77
CA VAL A 196 -5.72 6.25 -8.86
C VAL A 196 -6.22 7.43 -9.69
N GLU A 197 -7.52 7.47 -10.01
CA GLU A 197 -8.13 8.63 -10.70
C GLU A 197 -7.93 9.94 -9.92
N ALA A 198 -8.06 9.90 -8.57
CA ALA A 198 -7.80 11.06 -7.74
C ALA A 198 -6.32 11.52 -7.82
N VAL A 199 -5.38 10.56 -7.87
CA VAL A 199 -3.95 10.86 -8.01
C VAL A 199 -3.65 11.43 -9.39
N ALA A 200 -4.23 10.88 -10.45
CA ALA A 200 -4.05 11.35 -11.82
C ALA A 200 -4.61 12.75 -12.03
N ALA A 201 -5.72 13.10 -11.39
CA ALA A 201 -6.35 14.40 -11.51
C ALA A 201 -5.60 15.54 -10.80
N CYS A 202 -4.67 15.23 -9.90
CA CYS A 202 -3.85 16.21 -9.16
C CYS A 202 -2.45 16.41 -9.76
N GLY A 203 -2.23 15.90 -10.96
CA GLY A 203 -0.95 15.95 -11.68
C GLY A 203 -0.76 17.17 -12.54
#